data_d6b75434a512a81e8039b0dfdd6c3a13
#
_entry.id   d6b75434a512a81e8039b0dfdd6c3a13
#
_cell.length_a   1.000
_cell.length_b   1.000
_cell.length_c   1.000
_cell.angle_alpha   90.00
_cell.angle_beta   90.00
_cell.angle_gamma   90.00
#
_symmetry.space_group_name_H-M   'P 1'
#
loop_
_entity.id
_entity.type
_entity.pdbx_description
1 polymer ?
#
loop_
_entity_poly.entity_id
_entity_poly.type
_entity_poly.pdbx_seq_one_letter_code
_entity_poly.pdbx_strand_id
1 'polypeptide(L)'
;MLLGVLGNHDEAGVCQLSDMGCKEFARELAAICNAYNLDGVNFDDEYSNYPNLDNPWLTYKSSEAGAKLLYETKKAMPDKYVTVYYLGSLESNCPSVYGITPNNFVDIVVADYAQSTRPMTGMTQKQCAGMSVELRRGYGETSEDYARSVKEDGYGFYMWFALDPSLYPIQVYRIQNVSRGLYNQEVKYPTFYYKKNDTTKYSR
;
A
#
# COMPACT_ATOMS: atom_id res chain seq x y z
N MET A 1 -8.95 6.00 -5.04
CA MET A 1 -9.13 4.81 -4.15
C MET A 1 -8.35 3.66 -4.75
N LEU A 2 -7.60 2.89 -3.94
CA LEU A 2 -6.86 1.70 -4.41
C LEU A 2 -7.59 0.42 -3.98
N LEU A 3 -7.53 -0.61 -4.83
CA LEU A 3 -7.94 -1.96 -4.49
C LEU A 3 -6.83 -2.61 -3.66
N GLY A 4 -7.13 -3.08 -2.44
CA GLY A 4 -6.21 -3.88 -1.66
C GLY A 4 -6.17 -5.33 -2.16
N VAL A 5 -4.99 -5.86 -2.38
CA VAL A 5 -4.73 -7.27 -2.73
C VAL A 5 -3.93 -7.89 -1.61
N LEU A 6 -4.56 -8.75 -0.84
CA LEU A 6 -4.03 -9.36 0.38
C LEU A 6 -4.31 -10.87 0.36
N GLY A 7 -3.44 -11.68 0.93
CA GLY A 7 -3.59 -13.13 1.00
C GLY A 7 -4.83 -13.62 1.75
N ASN A 8 -5.23 -12.94 2.80
CA ASN A 8 -6.48 -13.16 3.55
C ASN A 8 -6.68 -14.60 4.02
N HIS A 9 -5.60 -15.29 4.43
CA HIS A 9 -5.57 -16.68 4.88
C HIS A 9 -5.87 -17.73 3.80
N ASP A 10 -5.86 -17.32 2.52
CA ASP A 10 -5.85 -18.26 1.40
C ASP A 10 -4.51 -19.01 1.30
N GLU A 11 -4.54 -20.16 0.63
CA GLU A 11 -3.33 -20.94 0.44
C GLU A 11 -2.33 -20.19 -0.47
N ALA A 12 -2.78 -19.71 -1.63
CA ALA A 12 -1.95 -18.98 -2.58
C ALA A 12 -1.83 -17.48 -2.22
N GLY A 13 -0.64 -16.91 -2.48
CA GLY A 13 -0.36 -15.49 -2.26
C GLY A 13 0.19 -14.80 -3.50
N VAL A 14 0.34 -13.48 -3.39
CA VAL A 14 0.77 -12.60 -4.51
C VAL A 14 2.18 -12.90 -5.02
N CYS A 15 3.03 -13.49 -4.20
CA CYS A 15 4.40 -13.86 -4.55
C CYS A 15 4.56 -15.31 -5.03
N GLN A 16 3.49 -15.95 -5.47
CA GLN A 16 3.48 -17.35 -5.92
C GLN A 16 2.90 -17.54 -7.33
N LEU A 17 2.57 -16.47 -8.03
CA LEU A 17 1.99 -16.60 -9.37
C LEU A 17 3.06 -16.98 -10.41
N SER A 18 2.73 -17.92 -11.30
CA SER A 18 3.52 -18.20 -12.48
C SER A 18 3.48 -17.04 -13.48
N ASP A 19 4.30 -17.06 -14.51
CA ASP A 19 4.26 -16.02 -15.57
C ASP A 19 2.87 -15.91 -16.22
N MET A 20 2.17 -17.03 -16.36
CA MET A 20 0.80 -17.08 -16.86
C MET A 20 -0.18 -16.52 -15.82
N GLY A 21 -0.04 -16.90 -14.56
CA GLY A 21 -0.84 -16.39 -13.44
C GLY A 21 -0.70 -14.88 -13.27
N CYS A 22 0.52 -14.34 -13.33
CA CYS A 22 0.78 -12.91 -13.24
C CYS A 22 0.03 -12.12 -14.33
N LYS A 23 0.09 -12.60 -15.58
CA LYS A 23 -0.58 -11.92 -16.71
C LYS A 23 -2.09 -11.94 -16.59
N GLU A 24 -2.66 -13.09 -16.25
CA GLU A 24 -4.12 -13.22 -16.11
C GLU A 24 -4.65 -12.42 -14.94
N PHE A 25 -4.02 -12.52 -13.77
CA PHE A 25 -4.43 -11.75 -12.60
C PHE A 25 -4.28 -10.24 -12.81
N ALA A 26 -3.20 -9.80 -13.45
CA ALA A 26 -3.03 -8.40 -13.83
C ALA A 26 -4.15 -7.90 -14.76
N ARG A 27 -4.59 -8.73 -15.71
CA ARG A 27 -5.73 -8.42 -16.60
C ARG A 27 -7.04 -8.27 -15.83
N GLU A 28 -7.29 -9.15 -14.86
CA GLU A 28 -8.47 -9.09 -14.00
C GLU A 28 -8.46 -7.86 -13.11
N LEU A 29 -7.31 -7.54 -12.48
CA LEU A 29 -7.14 -6.33 -11.67
C LEU A 29 -7.41 -5.06 -12.49
N ALA A 30 -6.91 -5.00 -13.72
CA ALA A 30 -7.16 -3.88 -14.63
C ALA A 30 -8.65 -3.76 -14.98
N ALA A 31 -9.32 -4.87 -15.23
CA ALA A 31 -10.77 -4.90 -15.49
C ALA A 31 -11.58 -4.40 -14.29
N ILE A 32 -11.25 -4.84 -13.08
CA ILE A 32 -11.88 -4.38 -11.83
C ILE A 32 -11.63 -2.89 -11.62
N CYS A 33 -10.39 -2.43 -11.73
CA CYS A 33 -10.04 -1.02 -11.56
C CYS A 33 -10.80 -0.12 -12.54
N ASN A 34 -11.02 -0.57 -13.77
CA ASN A 34 -11.80 0.17 -14.76
C ASN A 34 -13.29 0.14 -14.45
N ALA A 35 -13.85 -1.03 -14.09
CA ALA A 35 -15.28 -1.19 -13.82
C ALA A 35 -15.74 -0.34 -12.61
N TYR A 36 -14.88 -0.21 -11.59
CA TYR A 36 -15.18 0.54 -10.37
C TYR A 36 -14.55 1.94 -10.32
N ASN A 37 -13.91 2.38 -11.40
CA ASN A 37 -13.19 3.66 -11.48
C ASN A 37 -12.19 3.85 -10.34
N LEU A 38 -11.37 2.82 -10.06
CA LEU A 38 -10.34 2.87 -9.04
C LEU A 38 -9.06 3.50 -9.59
N ASP A 39 -8.29 4.12 -8.71
CA ASP A 39 -7.02 4.77 -9.07
C ASP A 39 -5.86 3.78 -9.23
N GLY A 40 -6.02 2.52 -8.79
CA GLY A 40 -5.02 1.48 -8.89
C GLY A 40 -5.16 0.40 -7.83
N VAL A 41 -4.05 -0.29 -7.55
CA VAL A 41 -3.97 -1.41 -6.60
C VAL A 41 -2.87 -1.21 -5.56
N ASN A 42 -3.08 -1.80 -4.38
CA ASN A 42 -2.07 -1.93 -3.33
C ASN A 42 -1.84 -3.41 -3.03
N PHE A 43 -0.62 -3.87 -3.20
CA PHE A 43 -0.23 -5.24 -2.91
C PHE A 43 0.34 -5.36 -1.50
N ASP A 44 -0.13 -6.39 -0.79
CA ASP A 44 0.25 -6.72 0.57
C ASP A 44 0.47 -8.24 0.67
N ASP A 45 1.72 -8.67 0.89
CA ASP A 45 2.10 -10.09 0.92
C ASP A 45 1.99 -10.66 2.34
N GLU A 46 0.78 -10.59 2.90
CA GLU A 46 0.47 -11.12 4.22
C GLU A 46 -0.55 -12.26 4.17
N TYR A 47 -0.56 -13.06 5.22
CA TYR A 47 -1.58 -14.06 5.52
C TYR A 47 -1.79 -15.11 4.42
N SER A 48 -0.74 -15.48 3.69
CA SER A 48 -0.75 -16.59 2.75
C SER A 48 0.10 -17.74 3.26
N ASN A 49 -0.36 -18.98 3.07
CA ASN A 49 0.36 -20.17 3.54
C ASN A 49 1.47 -20.61 2.58
N TYR A 50 1.36 -20.24 1.32
CA TYR A 50 2.31 -20.55 0.25
C TYR A 50 2.66 -22.06 0.11
N PRO A 51 1.70 -22.99 0.14
CA PRO A 51 1.98 -24.38 -0.08
C PRO A 51 2.44 -24.61 -1.52
N ASN A 52 3.10 -25.73 -1.73
CA ASN A 52 3.43 -26.17 -3.07
C ASN A 52 2.17 -26.78 -3.71
N LEU A 53 1.53 -26.05 -4.60
CA LEU A 53 0.29 -26.45 -5.28
C LEU A 53 0.60 -26.91 -6.70
N ASP A 54 0.05 -28.07 -7.10
CA ASP A 54 0.07 -28.53 -8.49
C ASP A 54 -1.00 -27.77 -9.30
N ASN A 55 -0.63 -26.56 -9.69
CA ASN A 55 -1.50 -25.64 -10.40
C ASN A 55 -0.67 -24.80 -11.40
N PRO A 56 -1.02 -24.78 -12.70
CA PRO A 56 -0.23 -24.09 -13.72
C PRO A 56 -0.21 -22.56 -13.55
N TRP A 57 -1.14 -21.99 -12.78
CA TRP A 57 -1.18 -20.56 -12.44
C TRP A 57 -0.22 -20.19 -11.32
N LEU A 58 0.37 -21.16 -10.63
CA LEU A 58 1.21 -20.97 -9.47
C LEU A 58 2.64 -21.49 -9.73
N THR A 59 3.58 -20.97 -8.92
CA THR A 59 4.97 -21.39 -8.85
C THR A 59 5.44 -21.38 -7.39
N TYR A 60 6.72 -21.56 -7.15
CA TYR A 60 7.28 -21.39 -5.80
C TYR A 60 7.24 -19.93 -5.36
N LYS A 61 6.97 -19.71 -4.07
CA LYS A 61 7.05 -18.40 -3.47
C LYS A 61 8.43 -17.76 -3.71
N SER A 62 8.43 -16.55 -4.28
CA SER A 62 9.66 -15.78 -4.47
C SER A 62 9.39 -14.29 -4.69
N SER A 63 10.41 -13.47 -4.43
CA SER A 63 10.37 -12.04 -4.77
C SER A 63 10.31 -11.81 -6.28
N GLU A 64 10.85 -12.72 -7.08
CA GLU A 64 10.78 -12.69 -8.54
C GLU A 64 9.33 -12.85 -9.04
N ALA A 65 8.57 -13.79 -8.45
CA ALA A 65 7.15 -13.95 -8.78
C ALA A 65 6.35 -12.71 -8.40
N GLY A 66 6.59 -12.14 -7.22
CA GLY A 66 5.99 -10.88 -6.80
C GLY A 66 6.33 -9.72 -7.75
N ALA A 67 7.61 -9.54 -8.08
CA ALA A 67 8.05 -8.50 -9.01
C ALA A 67 7.40 -8.63 -10.40
N LYS A 68 7.26 -9.85 -10.92
CA LYS A 68 6.57 -10.11 -12.19
C LYS A 68 5.10 -9.73 -12.13
N LEU A 69 4.42 -10.03 -11.03
CA LEU A 69 3.02 -9.59 -10.85
C LEU A 69 2.90 -8.07 -10.88
N LEU A 70 3.76 -7.36 -10.14
CA LEU A 70 3.76 -5.88 -10.13
C LEU A 70 4.01 -5.32 -11.54
N TYR A 71 4.99 -5.89 -12.25
CA TYR A 71 5.31 -5.51 -13.62
C TYR A 71 4.15 -5.72 -14.59
N GLU A 72 3.55 -6.92 -14.63
CA GLU A 72 2.41 -7.21 -15.51
C GLU A 72 1.18 -6.37 -15.14
N THR A 73 0.98 -6.08 -13.85
CA THR A 73 -0.08 -5.20 -13.38
C THR A 73 0.11 -3.77 -13.91
N LYS A 74 1.32 -3.19 -13.79
CA LYS A 74 1.60 -1.86 -14.32
C LYS A 74 1.46 -1.79 -15.83
N LYS A 75 1.87 -2.85 -16.51
CA LYS A 75 1.72 -2.98 -17.97
C LYS A 75 0.24 -3.06 -18.41
N ALA A 76 -0.60 -3.75 -17.64
CA ALA A 76 -2.05 -3.87 -17.92
C ALA A 76 -2.82 -2.57 -17.66
N MET A 77 -2.33 -1.71 -16.77
CA MET A 77 -2.95 -0.44 -16.40
C MET A 77 -1.90 0.68 -16.17
N PRO A 78 -1.23 1.15 -17.24
CA PRO A 78 -0.07 2.05 -17.13
C PRO A 78 -0.38 3.40 -16.46
N ASP A 79 -1.62 3.87 -16.56
CA ASP A 79 -2.07 5.15 -16.02
C ASP A 79 -2.58 5.06 -14.58
N LYS A 80 -2.58 3.86 -13.98
CA LYS A 80 -3.04 3.64 -12.62
C LYS A 80 -1.88 3.33 -11.67
N TYR A 81 -2.10 3.56 -10.38
CA TYR A 81 -1.09 3.30 -9.35
C TYR A 81 -0.92 1.80 -9.08
N VAL A 82 0.32 1.38 -9.01
CA VAL A 82 0.75 0.09 -8.44
C VAL A 82 1.55 0.41 -7.18
N THR A 83 1.00 0.05 -6.03
CA THR A 83 1.62 0.35 -4.74
C THR A 83 1.90 -0.93 -3.96
N VAL A 84 2.91 -0.88 -3.09
CA VAL A 84 3.38 -2.04 -2.33
C VAL A 84 3.47 -1.68 -0.85
N TYR A 85 2.86 -2.50 -0.01
CA TYR A 85 3.16 -2.57 1.40
C TYR A 85 4.36 -3.51 1.59
N TYR A 86 5.41 -3.01 2.23
CA TYR A 86 6.69 -3.70 2.37
C TYR A 86 6.61 -4.77 3.45
N LEU A 87 6.05 -5.92 3.10
CA LEU A 87 5.93 -7.07 3.97
C LEU A 87 6.11 -8.37 3.18
N GLY A 88 6.37 -9.46 3.87
CA GLY A 88 6.55 -10.78 3.27
C GLY A 88 7.69 -10.82 2.25
N SER A 89 7.46 -11.44 1.11
CA SER A 89 8.47 -11.56 0.05
C SER A 89 8.69 -10.28 -0.76
N LEU A 90 7.87 -9.24 -0.53
CA LEU A 90 8.03 -7.92 -1.14
C LEU A 90 8.85 -6.97 -0.28
N GLU A 91 9.17 -7.33 0.99
CA GLU A 91 9.74 -6.44 2.00
C GLU A 91 11.10 -5.84 1.65
N SER A 92 12.00 -6.59 1.08
CA SER A 92 13.39 -6.15 0.99
C SER A 92 14.00 -6.26 -0.40
N ASN A 93 13.35 -6.93 -1.31
CA ASN A 93 13.97 -7.24 -2.59
C ASN A 93 12.93 -7.40 -3.69
N CYS A 94 12.60 -6.29 -4.35
CA CYS A 94 11.87 -6.34 -5.61
C CYS A 94 12.90 -6.32 -6.76
N PRO A 95 13.19 -7.47 -7.39
CA PRO A 95 14.17 -7.53 -8.48
C PRO A 95 13.66 -6.85 -9.74
N SER A 96 14.59 -6.51 -10.64
CA SER A 96 14.27 -6.07 -11.99
C SER A 96 13.59 -7.19 -12.77
N VAL A 97 12.61 -6.85 -13.60
CA VAL A 97 11.90 -7.77 -14.49
C VAL A 97 12.29 -7.44 -15.92
N TYR A 98 12.84 -8.41 -16.64
CA TYR A 98 13.34 -8.23 -18.02
C TYR A 98 14.30 -7.04 -18.18
N GLY A 99 15.11 -6.75 -17.17
CA GLY A 99 16.03 -5.61 -17.15
C GLY A 99 15.39 -4.27 -16.77
N ILE A 100 14.08 -4.24 -16.52
CA ILE A 100 13.33 -3.05 -16.10
C ILE A 100 13.32 -2.96 -14.58
N THR A 101 13.78 -1.86 -14.03
CA THR A 101 13.89 -1.63 -12.59
C THR A 101 12.54 -1.29 -11.95
N PRO A 102 12.34 -1.59 -10.64
CA PRO A 102 11.08 -1.39 -9.91
C PRO A 102 10.44 0.00 -10.05
N ASN A 103 11.23 1.07 -10.11
CA ASN A 103 10.72 2.43 -10.29
C ASN A 103 9.89 2.65 -11.57
N ASN A 104 9.93 1.70 -12.52
CA ASN A 104 9.15 1.78 -13.75
C ASN A 104 7.81 1.03 -13.67
N PHE A 105 7.60 0.23 -12.63
CA PHE A 105 6.38 -0.55 -12.46
C PHE A 105 5.80 -0.54 -11.04
N VAL A 106 6.45 0.15 -10.10
CA VAL A 106 5.92 0.45 -8.76
C VAL A 106 5.94 1.97 -8.56
N ASP A 107 4.81 2.53 -8.19
CA ASP A 107 4.66 3.98 -8.01
C ASP A 107 4.93 4.42 -6.57
N ILE A 108 4.44 3.65 -5.59
CA ILE A 108 4.53 4.01 -4.16
C ILE A 108 4.87 2.76 -3.34
N VAL A 109 5.78 2.93 -2.40
CA VAL A 109 6.13 1.89 -1.42
C VAL A 109 5.96 2.42 -0.01
N VAL A 110 5.37 1.60 0.85
CA VAL A 110 5.20 1.90 2.28
C VAL A 110 5.75 0.74 3.12
N ALA A 111 6.56 1.05 4.13
CA ALA A 111 7.09 0.06 5.06
C ALA A 111 6.04 -0.32 6.11
N ASP A 112 6.33 -1.35 6.90
CA ASP A 112 5.54 -1.73 8.06
C ASP A 112 5.52 -0.60 9.12
N TYR A 113 4.63 -0.74 10.09
CA TYR A 113 4.36 0.29 11.10
C TYR A 113 5.62 0.72 11.88
N ALA A 114 5.65 1.99 12.25
CA ALA A 114 6.74 2.64 12.96
C ALA A 114 8.09 2.65 12.20
N GLN A 115 8.05 2.49 10.88
CA GLN A 115 9.23 2.49 10.03
C GLN A 115 9.12 3.53 8.91
N SER A 116 10.29 4.03 8.46
CA SER A 116 10.44 4.73 7.20
C SER A 116 10.78 3.73 6.09
N THR A 117 10.29 4.00 4.89
CA THR A 117 10.47 3.10 3.75
C THR A 117 11.82 3.31 3.07
N ARG A 118 12.53 2.22 2.78
CA ARG A 118 13.70 2.27 1.89
C ARG A 118 13.24 2.25 0.43
N PRO A 119 13.77 3.14 -0.43
CA PRO A 119 13.49 3.08 -1.87
C PRO A 119 13.89 1.73 -2.48
N MET A 120 13.07 1.19 -3.37
CA MET A 120 13.46 0.10 -4.26
C MET A 120 14.47 0.59 -5.30
N THR A 121 15.10 -0.34 -6.02
CA THR A 121 16.08 0.00 -7.08
C THR A 121 15.48 0.99 -8.10
N GLY A 122 16.16 2.11 -8.27
CA GLY A 122 15.75 3.19 -9.18
C GLY A 122 14.73 4.18 -8.61
N MET A 123 14.13 3.91 -7.45
CA MET A 123 13.21 4.83 -6.76
C MET A 123 13.96 5.91 -5.97
N THR A 124 13.22 6.96 -5.63
CA THR A 124 13.64 8.01 -4.69
C THR A 124 12.70 8.05 -3.49
N GLN A 125 13.07 8.80 -2.43
CA GLN A 125 12.21 9.03 -1.27
C GLN A 125 10.83 9.58 -1.65
N LYS A 126 10.70 10.32 -2.75
CA LYS A 126 9.40 10.83 -3.23
C LYS A 126 8.36 9.73 -3.49
N GLN A 127 8.79 8.51 -3.75
CA GLN A 127 7.93 7.35 -3.99
C GLN A 127 7.71 6.52 -2.71
N CYS A 128 8.24 6.96 -1.58
CA CYS A 128 8.25 6.22 -0.32
C CYS A 128 7.50 6.95 0.79
N ALA A 129 6.93 6.19 1.72
CA ALA A 129 6.43 6.74 2.96
C ALA A 129 7.59 6.97 3.95
N GLY A 130 7.71 8.18 4.48
CA GLY A 130 8.69 8.49 5.52
C GLY A 130 8.31 7.98 6.90
N MET A 131 7.04 7.61 7.07
CA MET A 131 6.51 6.95 8.27
C MET A 131 5.24 6.19 7.93
N SER A 132 5.08 5.02 8.54
CA SER A 132 3.85 4.23 8.54
C SER A 132 3.26 4.18 9.94
N VAL A 133 2.01 4.59 10.08
CA VAL A 133 1.33 4.75 11.36
C VAL A 133 0.14 3.83 11.46
N GLU A 134 0.09 3.02 12.52
CA GLU A 134 -1.13 2.32 12.93
C GLU A 134 -1.79 3.12 14.06
N LEU A 135 -2.86 3.82 13.72
CA LEU A 135 -3.52 4.78 14.60
C LEU A 135 -4.18 4.13 15.82
N ARG A 136 -4.73 2.94 15.67
CA ARG A 136 -5.49 2.28 16.72
C ARG A 136 -4.60 1.82 17.88
N ARG A 137 -3.42 1.27 17.56
CA ARG A 137 -2.45 0.78 18.56
C ARG A 137 -1.43 1.85 18.94
N GLY A 138 -1.38 2.92 18.17
CA GLY A 138 -0.45 3.99 18.43
C GLY A 138 0.98 3.74 17.95
N TYR A 139 1.19 2.85 17.02
CA TYR A 139 2.49 2.63 16.41
C TYR A 139 2.81 3.74 15.39
N GLY A 140 4.07 4.11 15.33
CA GLY A 140 4.58 5.14 14.43
C GLY A 140 4.65 6.53 15.05
N GLU A 141 5.64 7.31 14.60
CA GLU A 141 5.89 8.67 15.09
C GLU A 141 4.92 9.65 14.42
N THR A 142 4.34 10.55 15.22
CA THR A 142 3.34 11.53 14.76
C THR A 142 3.55 12.93 15.33
N SER A 143 4.76 13.24 15.82
CA SER A 143 5.08 14.61 16.23
C SER A 143 5.20 15.54 15.02
N GLU A 144 4.97 16.82 15.24
CA GLU A 144 5.11 17.86 14.23
C GLU A 144 6.53 17.94 13.69
N ASP A 145 7.53 17.85 14.60
CA ASP A 145 8.94 17.92 14.22
C ASP A 145 9.39 16.73 13.38
N TYR A 146 8.95 15.53 13.72
CA TYR A 146 9.23 14.35 12.90
C TYR A 146 8.56 14.43 11.53
N ALA A 147 7.31 14.86 11.46
CA ALA A 147 6.61 15.04 10.18
C ALA A 147 7.30 16.09 9.31
N ARG A 148 7.86 17.16 9.92
CA ARG A 148 8.67 18.15 9.22
C ARG A 148 9.95 17.53 8.66
N SER A 149 10.66 16.71 9.45
CA SER A 149 11.87 16.02 8.96
C SER A 149 11.57 15.07 7.80
N VAL A 150 10.46 14.33 7.83
CA VAL A 150 10.01 13.46 6.73
C VAL A 150 9.88 14.25 5.42
N LYS A 151 9.31 15.46 5.49
CA LYS A 151 9.21 16.35 4.33
C LYS A 151 10.57 16.88 3.87
N GLU A 152 11.43 17.30 4.80
CA GLU A 152 12.77 17.84 4.53
C GLU A 152 13.69 16.76 3.91
N ASP A 153 13.55 15.50 4.34
CA ASP A 153 14.25 14.34 3.80
C ASP A 153 13.73 13.93 2.40
N GLY A 154 12.68 14.58 1.91
CA GLY A 154 12.16 14.39 0.56
C GLY A 154 11.23 13.21 0.37
N TYR A 155 10.70 12.64 1.45
CA TYR A 155 9.67 11.61 1.36
C TYR A 155 8.37 12.18 0.79
N GLY A 156 7.68 11.36 -0.05
CA GLY A 156 6.45 11.78 -0.71
C GLY A 156 5.18 11.48 0.08
N PHE A 157 5.23 10.57 1.04
CA PHE A 157 4.04 10.03 1.69
C PHE A 157 4.20 9.86 3.20
N TYR A 158 3.06 9.84 3.87
CA TYR A 158 2.87 9.42 5.26
C TYR A 158 1.72 8.42 5.28
N MET A 159 1.94 7.19 5.71
CA MET A 159 0.93 6.14 5.66
C MET A 159 0.12 6.09 6.95
N TRP A 160 -1.19 5.93 6.82
CA TRP A 160 -2.12 5.77 7.92
C TRP A 160 -2.92 4.48 7.77
N PHE A 161 -2.97 3.70 8.83
CA PHE A 161 -3.81 2.52 8.95
C PHE A 161 -4.73 2.61 10.17
N ALA A 162 -5.87 1.91 10.12
CA ALA A 162 -6.86 1.86 11.20
C ALA A 162 -7.42 3.24 11.60
N LEU A 163 -7.66 4.11 10.61
CA LEU A 163 -8.44 5.32 10.81
C LEU A 163 -9.86 4.95 11.19
N ASP A 164 -10.23 5.15 12.46
CA ASP A 164 -11.54 4.83 13.00
C ASP A 164 -12.26 6.11 13.43
N PRO A 165 -13.33 6.52 12.73
CA PRO A 165 -14.08 7.72 13.09
C PRO A 165 -14.66 7.68 14.51
N SER A 166 -14.88 6.50 15.10
CA SER A 166 -15.34 6.38 16.48
C SER A 166 -14.27 6.71 17.52
N LEU A 167 -13.00 6.68 17.13
CA LEU A 167 -11.84 7.03 17.94
C LEU A 167 -11.33 8.45 17.66
N TYR A 168 -12.12 9.26 16.98
CA TYR A 168 -11.77 10.61 16.56
C TYR A 168 -11.06 11.45 17.62
N PRO A 169 -11.53 11.59 18.88
CA PRO A 169 -10.86 12.43 19.86
C PRO A 169 -9.42 12.02 20.17
N ILE A 170 -9.11 10.73 20.01
CA ILE A 170 -7.78 10.18 20.26
C ILE A 170 -6.89 10.27 19.01
N GLN A 171 -7.48 10.03 17.84
CA GLN A 171 -6.73 10.00 16.57
C GLN A 171 -6.50 11.40 15.98
N VAL A 172 -7.40 12.33 16.22
CA VAL A 172 -7.33 13.69 15.67
C VAL A 172 -6.03 14.41 16.04
N TYR A 173 -5.58 14.27 17.26
CA TYR A 173 -4.37 14.91 17.76
C TYR A 173 -3.13 14.48 16.94
N ARG A 174 -3.01 13.18 16.62
CA ARG A 174 -1.90 12.66 15.83
C ARG A 174 -1.93 13.18 14.39
N ILE A 175 -3.10 13.12 13.76
CA ILE A 175 -3.30 13.61 12.39
C ILE A 175 -3.02 15.11 12.31
N GLN A 176 -3.45 15.88 13.33
CA GLN A 176 -3.22 17.30 13.42
C GLN A 176 -1.74 17.67 13.48
N ASN A 177 -0.96 16.99 14.33
CA ASN A 177 0.47 17.22 14.44
C ASN A 177 1.19 16.96 13.11
N VAL A 178 0.88 15.83 12.45
CA VAL A 178 1.48 15.51 11.16
C VAL A 178 1.08 16.54 10.09
N SER A 179 -0.17 17.01 10.09
CA SER A 179 -0.61 18.04 9.16
C SER A 179 0.14 19.36 9.36
N ARG A 180 0.38 19.76 10.60
CA ARG A 180 1.20 20.94 10.91
C ARG A 180 2.64 20.76 10.42
N GLY A 181 3.26 19.61 10.69
CA GLY A 181 4.63 19.32 10.25
C GLY A 181 4.80 19.29 8.72
N LEU A 182 3.90 18.60 8.02
CA LEU A 182 3.98 18.46 6.57
C LEU A 182 3.56 19.73 5.81
N TYR A 183 2.47 20.37 6.24
CA TYR A 183 1.78 21.39 5.44
C TYR A 183 1.71 22.77 6.12
N ASN A 184 2.10 22.88 7.39
CA ASN A 184 1.88 24.06 8.23
C ASN A 184 0.39 24.48 8.25
N GLN A 185 -0.49 23.48 8.30
CA GLN A 185 -1.94 23.68 8.24
C GLN A 185 -2.68 22.87 9.29
N GLU A 186 -3.79 23.41 9.73
CA GLU A 186 -4.76 22.71 10.57
C GLU A 186 -5.66 21.81 9.71
N VAL A 187 -5.91 20.59 10.19
CA VAL A 187 -6.90 19.70 9.57
C VAL A 187 -8.30 20.22 9.85
N LYS A 188 -9.12 20.31 8.83
CA LYS A 188 -10.53 20.63 8.96
C LYS A 188 -11.32 19.35 9.21
N TYR A 189 -12.03 19.32 10.29
CA TYR A 189 -12.86 18.18 10.69
C TYR A 189 -14.33 18.47 10.41
N PRO A 190 -15.14 17.43 10.11
CA PRO A 190 -16.57 17.61 10.01
C PRO A 190 -17.17 18.00 11.36
N THR A 191 -18.25 18.73 11.33
CA THR A 191 -18.99 19.18 12.53
C THR A 191 -19.81 18.07 13.20
N PHE A 192 -19.81 16.87 12.64
CA PHE A 192 -20.53 15.71 13.16
C PHE A 192 -19.63 14.48 13.17
N TYR A 193 -19.86 13.59 14.11
CA TYR A 193 -19.11 12.33 14.25
C TYR A 193 -19.94 11.17 13.71
N TYR A 194 -19.31 10.30 12.95
CA TYR A 194 -19.90 9.02 12.60
C TYR A 194 -19.76 8.05 13.77
N LYS A 195 -20.87 7.41 14.14
CA LYS A 195 -20.83 6.29 15.07
C LYS A 195 -20.56 5.01 14.26
N LYS A 196 -19.73 4.13 14.79
CA LYS A 196 -19.59 2.77 14.25
C LYS A 196 -20.98 2.15 14.16
N ASN A 197 -21.36 1.62 12.99
CA ASN A 197 -22.69 1.09 12.67
C ASN A 197 -23.81 2.12 12.42
N ASP A 198 -23.52 3.39 12.25
CA ASP A 198 -24.51 4.35 11.77
C ASP A 198 -24.70 4.20 10.26
N THR A 199 -25.60 3.30 9.86
CA THR A 199 -25.92 3.03 8.43
C THR A 199 -26.92 4.02 7.85
N THR A 200 -27.54 4.86 8.67
CA THR A 200 -28.64 5.75 8.22
C THR A 200 -28.20 6.86 7.27
N LYS A 201 -26.90 7.13 7.18
CA LYS A 201 -26.33 8.18 6.31
C LYS A 201 -25.82 7.66 4.96
N TYR A 202 -25.82 6.35 4.73
CA TYR A 202 -25.38 5.74 3.47
C TYR A 202 -26.54 5.30 2.57
N SER A 203 -27.76 5.47 3.01
CA SER A 203 -28.97 5.24 2.19
C SER A 203 -29.28 6.51 1.38
N ARG A 204 -28.60 6.65 0.25
CA ARG A 204 -29.03 7.53 -0.85
C ARG A 204 -28.97 6.77 -2.16
#